data_3084e6e144cdd2579d4e4631ddfeae71
#
_entry.id   3084e6e144cdd2579d4e4631ddfeae71
#
_cell.length_a   1.000
_cell.length_b   1.000
_cell.length_c   1.000
_cell.angle_alpha   90.00
_cell.angle_beta   90.00
_cell.angle_gamma   90.00
#
_symmetry.space_group_name_H-M   'P 1'
#
loop_
_entity.id
_entity.type
_entity.pdbx_description
1 polymer ?
#
loop_
_entity_poly.entity_id
_entity_poly.type
_entity_poly.pdbx_seq_one_letter_code
_entity_poly.pdbx_strand_id
1 'polypeptide(L)'
;QVLSKPCKSSHPFSLYILLALFLLECQTSWSQEKHNVYLIPGQGSDLRVFDSLKLDAALFDTTHVHFILPDRKENMLDYARRMSAQIDTSQNFSLIGVSLGGMISSEIMTFLKPLSVIIISSAACRKELPVRYKFQRRIPLYAIVPKGLIKAGAFILQPIFEPDRKMHKTTFKAMLKAKDKRFLKRTVRMIIHWDKEECATKVYHIHGDNDHTLPIKHISADIVIDHGSHMMTLTRAEEINPIIEQFLKDA
;
A
#
# COMPACT_ATOMS: atom_id res chain seq x y z
N GLN A 1 74.57 -44.86 -33.19
CA GLN A 1 73.16 -45.09 -32.77
C GLN A 1 72.76 -43.99 -31.80
N VAL A 2 71.87 -43.05 -32.28
CA VAL A 2 71.31 -41.96 -31.52
C VAL A 2 69.86 -42.36 -31.16
N LEU A 3 69.62 -42.62 -29.85
CA LEU A 3 68.29 -42.91 -29.36
C LEU A 3 67.52 -41.61 -29.10
N SER A 4 66.50 -41.38 -29.91
CA SER A 4 65.51 -40.27 -29.72
C SER A 4 64.55 -40.59 -28.54
N LYS A 5 64.44 -39.67 -27.56
CA LYS A 5 63.43 -39.74 -26.48
C LYS A 5 62.08 -39.29 -27.03
N PRO A 6 60.97 -39.95 -26.63
CA PRO A 6 59.65 -39.50 -27.05
C PRO A 6 59.24 -38.25 -26.25
N CYS A 7 58.67 -37.30 -26.96
CA CYS A 7 58.03 -36.10 -26.44
C CYS A 7 56.76 -36.50 -25.68
N LYS A 8 56.65 -36.13 -24.37
CA LYS A 8 55.44 -36.34 -23.56
C LYS A 8 54.37 -35.34 -24.03
N SER A 9 53.31 -35.84 -24.63
CA SER A 9 52.11 -35.07 -24.89
C SER A 9 51.43 -34.64 -23.59
N SER A 10 51.40 -33.34 -23.32
CA SER A 10 50.64 -32.78 -22.23
C SER A 10 49.13 -32.92 -22.56
N HIS A 11 48.41 -33.62 -21.67
CA HIS A 11 47.02 -33.95 -21.85
C HIS A 11 46.13 -32.67 -21.85
N PRO A 12 45.31 -32.44 -22.86
CA PRO A 12 44.39 -31.32 -22.92
C PRO A 12 43.22 -31.44 -21.92
N PHE A 13 43.15 -32.57 -21.20
CA PHE A 13 42.05 -32.86 -20.24
C PHE A 13 42.00 -31.91 -19.03
N SER A 14 43.17 -31.38 -18.60
CA SER A 14 43.21 -30.42 -17.49
C SER A 14 42.61 -29.07 -17.79
N LEU A 15 42.69 -28.62 -19.06
CA LEU A 15 42.16 -27.34 -19.50
C LEU A 15 40.61 -27.35 -19.59
N TYR A 16 40.03 -28.46 -20.01
CA TYR A 16 38.57 -28.62 -20.07
C TYR A 16 37.94 -28.72 -18.70
N ILE A 17 38.61 -29.31 -17.71
CA ILE A 17 38.14 -29.37 -16.33
C ILE A 17 38.17 -27.99 -15.68
N LEU A 18 39.22 -27.20 -15.91
CA LEU A 18 39.29 -25.80 -15.46
C LEU A 18 38.26 -24.91 -16.11
N LEU A 19 37.97 -25.08 -17.39
CA LEU A 19 36.94 -24.36 -18.12
C LEU A 19 35.54 -24.75 -17.65
N ALA A 20 35.30 -26.03 -17.38
CA ALA A 20 34.03 -26.52 -16.82
C ALA A 20 33.81 -26.04 -15.40
N LEU A 21 34.83 -25.99 -14.54
CA LEU A 21 34.74 -25.41 -13.19
C LEU A 21 34.50 -23.89 -13.23
N PHE A 22 35.13 -23.17 -14.15
CA PHE A 22 34.91 -21.73 -14.36
C PHE A 22 33.49 -21.43 -14.86
N LEU A 23 32.94 -22.30 -15.73
CA LEU A 23 31.54 -22.18 -16.17
C LEU A 23 30.53 -22.56 -15.10
N LEU A 24 30.90 -23.44 -14.15
CA LEU A 24 30.08 -23.80 -13.00
C LEU A 24 30.03 -22.67 -11.94
N GLU A 25 31.14 -21.95 -11.76
CA GLU A 25 31.19 -20.81 -10.83
C GLU A 25 30.52 -19.56 -11.39
N CYS A 26 30.32 -19.47 -12.72
CA CYS A 26 29.61 -18.36 -13.36
C CYS A 26 28.10 -18.48 -13.32
N GLN A 27 27.54 -19.53 -12.72
CA GLN A 27 26.16 -19.55 -12.24
C GLN A 27 26.10 -18.87 -10.86
N THR A 28 26.60 -17.63 -10.76
CA THR A 28 26.14 -16.73 -9.73
C THR A 28 24.65 -16.65 -9.93
N SER A 29 23.93 -17.30 -9.05
CA SER A 29 22.48 -17.14 -8.90
C SER A 29 22.24 -15.64 -8.82
N TRP A 30 21.83 -15.02 -9.91
CA TRP A 30 21.27 -13.69 -9.88
C TRP A 30 19.95 -13.87 -9.10
N SER A 31 20.03 -13.78 -7.78
CA SER A 31 18.86 -13.58 -6.98
C SER A 31 18.27 -12.27 -7.51
N GLN A 32 17.23 -12.35 -8.30
CA GLN A 32 16.51 -11.18 -8.75
C GLN A 32 16.12 -10.42 -7.48
N GLU A 33 16.65 -9.20 -7.33
CA GLU A 33 16.35 -8.36 -6.20
C GLU A 33 14.84 -8.13 -6.14
N LYS A 34 14.21 -8.53 -5.04
CA LYS A 34 12.77 -8.43 -4.90
C LYS A 34 12.37 -6.97 -4.85
N HIS A 35 11.26 -6.65 -5.47
CA HIS A 35 10.69 -5.32 -5.45
C HIS A 35 10.03 -5.06 -4.08
N ASN A 36 10.49 -4.04 -3.37
CA ASN A 36 9.96 -3.66 -2.06
C ASN A 36 8.59 -2.98 -2.20
N VAL A 37 7.59 -3.48 -1.48
CA VAL A 37 6.22 -2.98 -1.49
C VAL A 37 5.79 -2.62 -0.08
N TYR A 38 5.54 -1.32 0.18
CA TYR A 38 5.09 -0.84 1.48
C TYR A 38 3.58 -0.72 1.53
N LEU A 39 2.98 -1.37 2.54
CA LEU A 39 1.53 -1.47 2.73
C LEU A 39 1.07 -0.50 3.81
N ILE A 40 0.23 0.48 3.46
CA ILE A 40 -0.26 1.52 4.37
C ILE A 40 -1.77 1.34 4.59
N PRO A 41 -2.23 0.99 5.81
CA PRO A 41 -3.63 0.67 6.07
C PRO A 41 -4.55 1.89 6.09
N GLY A 42 -5.86 1.66 6.20
CA GLY A 42 -6.88 2.70 6.34
C GLY A 42 -7.06 3.20 7.80
N GLN A 43 -7.79 4.30 7.98
CA GLN A 43 -8.03 4.93 9.27
C GLN A 43 -8.69 4.00 10.30
N GLY A 44 -9.70 3.25 9.89
CA GLY A 44 -10.46 2.33 10.75
C GLY A 44 -9.87 0.93 10.84
N SER A 45 -8.83 0.65 10.04
CA SER A 45 -8.18 -0.65 9.90
C SER A 45 -6.75 -0.65 10.46
N ASP A 46 -6.15 -1.82 10.53
CA ASP A 46 -4.73 -2.04 10.76
C ASP A 46 -4.19 -3.02 9.71
N LEU A 47 -3.05 -3.62 9.96
CA LEU A 47 -2.39 -4.50 9.00
C LEU A 47 -3.27 -5.65 8.50
N ARG A 48 -4.25 -6.06 9.30
CA ARG A 48 -5.22 -7.12 8.93
C ARG A 48 -6.08 -6.78 7.71
N VAL A 49 -6.13 -5.51 7.29
CA VAL A 49 -6.80 -5.13 6.04
C VAL A 49 -6.13 -5.74 4.81
N PHE A 50 -4.88 -6.19 4.96
CA PHE A 50 -4.10 -6.84 3.91
C PHE A 50 -4.00 -8.37 4.06
N ASP A 51 -4.69 -8.99 5.05
CA ASP A 51 -4.59 -10.45 5.30
C ASP A 51 -4.97 -11.30 4.07
N SER A 52 -5.80 -10.77 3.18
CA SER A 52 -6.22 -11.43 1.93
C SER A 52 -5.41 -10.99 0.70
N LEU A 53 -4.49 -10.02 0.86
CA LEU A 53 -3.60 -9.60 -0.22
C LEU A 53 -2.55 -10.69 -0.45
N LYS A 54 -2.46 -11.17 -1.69
CA LYS A 54 -1.49 -12.18 -2.11
C LYS A 54 -0.71 -11.63 -3.28
N LEU A 55 0.57 -11.39 -3.08
CA LEU A 55 1.53 -11.03 -4.12
C LEU A 55 2.55 -12.18 -4.25
N ASP A 56 3.11 -12.35 -5.44
CA ASP A 56 4.15 -13.36 -5.66
C ASP A 56 5.38 -13.06 -4.80
N ALA A 57 5.59 -13.87 -3.76
CA ALA A 57 6.70 -13.72 -2.83
C ALA A 57 8.09 -13.96 -3.48
N ALA A 58 8.16 -14.48 -4.71
CA ALA A 58 9.40 -14.55 -5.47
C ALA A 58 9.80 -13.20 -6.07
N LEU A 59 8.82 -12.34 -6.37
CA LEU A 59 9.00 -11.04 -7.02
C LEU A 59 8.94 -9.87 -6.06
N PHE A 60 8.11 -9.95 -5.02
CA PHE A 60 7.78 -8.84 -4.14
C PHE A 60 8.13 -9.14 -2.68
N ASP A 61 8.72 -8.17 -2.01
CA ASP A 61 8.90 -8.16 -0.56
C ASP A 61 7.97 -7.13 0.06
N THR A 62 7.06 -7.56 0.93
CA THR A 62 6.01 -6.71 1.49
C THR A 62 6.33 -6.28 2.90
N THR A 63 6.37 -4.97 3.13
CA THR A 63 6.59 -4.39 4.46
C THR A 63 5.38 -3.55 4.88
N HIS A 64 4.91 -3.79 6.09
CA HIS A 64 3.79 -3.04 6.66
C HIS A 64 4.25 -1.74 7.33
N VAL A 65 3.61 -0.63 6.95
CA VAL A 65 3.81 0.67 7.59
C VAL A 65 2.83 0.84 8.75
N HIS A 66 3.35 1.03 9.94
CA HIS A 66 2.56 1.16 11.16
C HIS A 66 2.14 2.60 11.42
N PHE A 67 0.86 2.82 11.71
CA PHE A 67 0.40 4.13 12.12
C PHE A 67 1.02 4.58 13.45
N ILE A 68 1.59 5.77 13.44
CA ILE A 68 1.97 6.51 14.64
C ILE A 68 0.84 7.49 15.00
N LEU A 69 0.73 7.89 16.26
CA LEU A 69 -0.29 8.85 16.66
C LEU A 69 0.02 10.23 16.05
N PRO A 70 -0.86 10.80 15.20
CA PRO A 70 -0.64 12.16 14.67
C PRO A 70 -0.58 13.20 15.79
N ASP A 71 0.15 14.28 15.61
CA ASP A 71 0.14 15.41 16.53
C ASP A 71 -1.20 16.17 16.49
N ARG A 72 -1.47 17.02 17.50
CA ARG A 72 -2.83 17.59 17.70
C ARG A 72 -3.36 18.37 16.51
N LYS A 73 -2.50 19.05 15.76
CA LYS A 73 -2.86 19.91 14.63
C LYS A 73 -2.07 19.56 13.36
N GLU A 74 -1.42 18.43 13.35
CA GLU A 74 -0.61 17.96 12.22
C GLU A 74 -1.45 17.91 10.93
N ASN A 75 -0.90 18.39 9.84
CA ASN A 75 -1.48 18.28 8.50
C ASN A 75 -1.12 16.94 7.86
N MET A 76 -1.72 16.62 6.71
CA MET A 76 -1.51 15.34 6.03
C MET A 76 -0.09 15.19 5.50
N LEU A 77 0.49 16.25 4.94
CA LEU A 77 1.85 16.22 4.39
C LEU A 77 2.91 15.99 5.48
N ASP A 78 2.82 16.71 6.61
CA ASP A 78 3.78 16.53 7.70
C ASP A 78 3.66 15.14 8.33
N TYR A 79 2.43 14.64 8.47
CA TYR A 79 2.19 13.29 8.92
C TYR A 79 2.76 12.25 7.95
N ALA A 80 2.56 12.43 6.64
CA ALA A 80 3.12 11.57 5.60
C ALA A 80 4.66 11.53 5.66
N ARG A 81 5.31 12.67 5.90
CA ARG A 81 6.78 12.74 6.11
C ARG A 81 7.23 11.92 7.31
N ARG A 82 6.51 11.99 8.44
CA ARG A 82 6.84 11.18 9.61
C ARG A 82 6.58 9.69 9.37
N MET A 83 5.50 9.36 8.66
CA MET A 83 5.18 7.97 8.29
C MET A 83 6.24 7.39 7.35
N SER A 84 6.76 8.19 6.42
CA SER A 84 7.76 7.74 5.44
C SER A 84 9.12 7.38 6.04
N ALA A 85 9.40 7.74 7.29
CA ALA A 85 10.61 7.29 7.99
C ALA A 85 10.70 5.76 8.18
N GLN A 86 9.60 5.03 7.93
CA GLN A 86 9.55 3.56 7.95
C GLN A 86 9.87 2.94 6.57
N ILE A 87 10.09 3.76 5.55
CA ILE A 87 10.36 3.33 4.17
C ILE A 87 11.87 3.39 3.93
N ASP A 88 12.47 2.26 3.56
CA ASP A 88 13.85 2.26 3.08
C ASP A 88 13.88 2.81 1.65
N THR A 89 14.47 3.98 1.51
CA THR A 89 14.62 4.68 0.22
C THR A 89 15.95 4.41 -0.47
N SER A 90 16.79 3.58 0.10
CA SER A 90 18.07 3.18 -0.51
C SER A 90 17.86 2.22 -1.70
N GLN A 91 16.71 1.59 -1.77
CA GLN A 91 16.30 0.66 -2.83
C GLN A 91 15.02 1.17 -3.51
N ASN A 92 14.75 0.62 -4.69
CA ASN A 92 13.49 0.85 -5.38
C ASN A 92 12.31 0.30 -4.57
N PHE A 93 11.23 1.07 -4.49
CA PHE A 93 10.05 0.67 -3.73
C PHE A 93 8.76 1.15 -4.38
N SER A 94 7.66 0.48 -4.05
CA SER A 94 6.29 0.88 -4.37
C SER A 94 5.43 1.01 -3.11
N LEU A 95 4.31 1.72 -3.24
CA LEU A 95 3.36 1.94 -2.16
C LEU A 95 2.00 1.36 -2.53
N ILE A 96 1.38 0.64 -1.59
CA ILE A 96 -0.03 0.26 -1.66
C ILE A 96 -0.73 0.86 -0.45
N GLY A 97 -1.66 1.78 -0.69
CA GLY A 97 -2.39 2.48 0.37
C GLY A 97 -3.90 2.27 0.30
N VAL A 98 -4.51 1.89 1.42
CA VAL A 98 -5.96 1.75 1.54
C VAL A 98 -6.54 2.97 2.24
N SER A 99 -7.57 3.62 1.66
CA SER A 99 -8.29 4.72 2.30
C SER A 99 -7.34 5.84 2.76
N LEU A 100 -7.25 6.14 4.07
CA LEU A 100 -6.28 7.09 4.62
C LEU A 100 -4.83 6.76 4.19
N GLY A 101 -4.49 5.48 4.10
CA GLY A 101 -3.17 5.04 3.63
C GLY A 101 -2.89 5.48 2.20
N GLY A 102 -3.89 5.45 1.32
CA GLY A 102 -3.76 5.95 -0.05
C GLY A 102 -3.60 7.46 -0.12
N MET A 103 -4.30 8.23 0.73
CA MET A 103 -4.10 9.68 0.84
C MET A 103 -2.67 10.00 1.31
N ILE A 104 -2.15 9.25 2.29
CA ILE A 104 -0.77 9.37 2.76
C ILE A 104 0.22 9.00 1.64
N SER A 105 -0.02 7.92 0.89
CA SER A 105 0.80 7.53 -0.26
C SER A 105 0.84 8.62 -1.33
N SER A 106 -0.30 9.28 -1.58
CA SER A 106 -0.40 10.42 -2.50
C SER A 106 0.40 11.65 -2.03
N GLU A 107 0.59 11.82 -0.72
CA GLU A 107 1.49 12.86 -0.18
C GLU A 107 2.95 12.41 -0.27
N ILE A 108 3.26 11.16 0.08
CA ILE A 108 4.64 10.63 0.07
C ILE A 108 5.27 10.79 -1.32
N MET A 109 4.55 10.53 -2.39
CA MET A 109 5.06 10.67 -3.76
C MET A 109 5.40 12.12 -4.16
N THR A 110 5.01 13.12 -3.38
CA THR A 110 5.39 14.52 -3.65
C THR A 110 6.83 14.84 -3.26
N PHE A 111 7.44 14.03 -2.40
CA PHE A 111 8.80 14.24 -1.89
C PHE A 111 9.69 12.99 -1.95
N LEU A 112 9.12 11.78 -2.13
CA LEU A 112 9.84 10.56 -2.47
C LEU A 112 9.48 10.13 -3.90
N LYS A 113 10.28 9.21 -4.46
CA LYS A 113 10.11 8.70 -5.83
C LYS A 113 9.85 7.19 -5.81
N PRO A 114 8.65 6.74 -5.37
CA PRO A 114 8.28 5.34 -5.53
C PRO A 114 8.20 4.97 -7.03
N LEU A 115 8.48 3.74 -7.38
CA LEU A 115 8.28 3.21 -8.74
C LEU A 115 6.80 3.27 -9.10
N SER A 116 5.94 2.85 -8.17
CA SER A 116 4.50 2.80 -8.36
C SER A 116 3.79 3.18 -7.06
N VAL A 117 2.63 3.82 -7.19
CA VAL A 117 1.71 4.09 -6.08
C VAL A 117 0.34 3.56 -6.44
N ILE A 118 -0.14 2.57 -5.71
CA ILE A 118 -1.46 1.98 -5.87
C ILE A 118 -2.33 2.41 -4.69
N ILE A 119 -3.43 3.08 -4.98
CA ILE A 119 -4.38 3.49 -3.95
C ILE A 119 -5.69 2.72 -4.12
N ILE A 120 -6.23 2.23 -3.00
CA ILE A 120 -7.41 1.37 -3.00
C ILE A 120 -8.46 1.99 -2.09
N SER A 121 -9.69 2.18 -2.58
CA SER A 121 -10.80 2.79 -1.83
C SER A 121 -10.36 4.10 -1.15
N SER A 122 -9.69 4.97 -1.90
CA SER A 122 -9.04 6.17 -1.38
C SER A 122 -9.42 7.42 -2.18
N ALA A 123 -8.66 8.50 -1.97
CA ALA A 123 -8.69 9.72 -2.75
C ALA A 123 -7.26 10.14 -3.07
N ALA A 124 -6.99 10.58 -4.30
CA ALA A 124 -5.69 11.08 -4.74
C ALA A 124 -5.48 12.55 -4.38
N CYS A 125 -6.55 13.29 -4.14
CA CYS A 125 -6.55 14.69 -3.73
C CYS A 125 -7.85 15.08 -3.03
N ARG A 126 -7.87 16.30 -2.47
CA ARG A 126 -9.02 16.86 -1.77
C ARG A 126 -10.27 16.99 -2.65
N LYS A 127 -10.13 17.20 -3.95
CA LYS A 127 -11.27 17.34 -4.87
C LYS A 127 -12.15 16.09 -4.88
N GLU A 128 -11.56 14.93 -4.66
CA GLU A 128 -12.24 13.64 -4.61
C GLU A 128 -12.96 13.36 -3.28
N LEU A 129 -12.71 14.18 -2.25
CA LEU A 129 -13.42 14.01 -0.97
C LEU A 129 -14.90 14.36 -1.10
N PRO A 130 -15.81 13.55 -0.51
CA PRO A 130 -17.24 13.83 -0.47
C PRO A 130 -17.57 15.19 0.16
N VAL A 131 -18.68 15.78 -0.25
CA VAL A 131 -19.14 17.11 0.18
C VAL A 131 -19.18 17.21 1.72
N ARG A 132 -19.53 16.13 2.44
CA ARG A 132 -19.57 16.12 3.92
C ARG A 132 -18.22 16.48 4.56
N TYR A 133 -17.07 16.12 3.95
CA TYR A 133 -15.76 16.53 4.44
C TYR A 133 -15.49 18.01 4.13
N LYS A 134 -15.87 18.46 2.93
CA LYS A 134 -15.73 19.86 2.52
C LYS A 134 -16.58 20.79 3.40
N PHE A 135 -17.81 20.37 3.75
CA PHE A 135 -18.70 21.07 4.68
C PHE A 135 -18.10 21.18 6.08
N GLN A 136 -17.59 20.08 6.63
CA GLN A 136 -16.99 20.07 7.97
C GLN A 136 -15.70 20.89 8.08
N ARG A 137 -15.06 21.27 6.99
CA ARG A 137 -13.94 22.23 7.01
C ARG A 137 -14.43 23.63 7.41
N ARG A 138 -15.65 24.01 7.01
CA ARG A 138 -16.27 25.31 7.36
C ARG A 138 -16.97 25.26 8.71
N ILE A 139 -17.68 24.17 8.99
CA ILE A 139 -18.42 23.95 10.22
C ILE A 139 -17.89 22.67 10.89
N PRO A 140 -16.89 22.78 11.79
CA PRO A 140 -16.14 21.64 12.30
C PRO A 140 -16.90 20.84 13.35
N LEU A 141 -18.02 20.21 13.01
CA LEU A 141 -18.84 19.41 13.92
C LEU A 141 -18.03 18.31 14.62
N TYR A 142 -17.04 17.73 13.94
CA TYR A 142 -16.15 16.73 14.55
C TYR A 142 -15.41 17.26 15.79
N ALA A 143 -15.19 18.57 15.89
CA ALA A 143 -14.43 19.18 16.99
C ALA A 143 -15.17 19.09 18.32
N ILE A 144 -16.50 19.27 18.30
CA ILE A 144 -17.38 19.21 19.48
C ILE A 144 -17.73 17.78 19.88
N VAL A 145 -17.60 16.79 18.95
CA VAL A 145 -17.92 15.39 19.25
C VAL A 145 -16.86 14.79 20.16
N PRO A 146 -17.24 14.24 21.33
CA PRO A 146 -16.31 13.53 22.21
C PRO A 146 -15.65 12.35 21.50
N LYS A 147 -14.35 12.11 21.81
CA LYS A 147 -13.56 11.03 21.17
C LYS A 147 -14.19 9.65 21.27
N GLY A 148 -14.90 9.39 22.38
CA GLY A 148 -15.64 8.15 22.62
C GLY A 148 -16.81 7.98 21.65
N LEU A 149 -17.54 9.05 21.36
CA LEU A 149 -18.67 9.03 20.42
C LEU A 149 -18.23 8.86 18.97
N ILE A 150 -17.07 9.39 18.58
CA ILE A 150 -16.51 9.16 17.26
C ILE A 150 -16.27 7.64 17.04
N LYS A 151 -15.65 6.99 18.03
CA LYS A 151 -15.39 5.54 17.96
C LYS A 151 -16.70 4.72 18.01
N ALA A 152 -17.64 5.08 18.88
CA ALA A 152 -18.95 4.43 18.96
C ALA A 152 -19.75 4.60 17.65
N GLY A 153 -19.74 5.82 17.09
CA GLY A 153 -20.36 6.10 15.79
C GLY A 153 -19.79 5.26 14.67
N ALA A 154 -18.48 5.08 14.63
CA ALA A 154 -17.84 4.20 13.65
C ALA A 154 -18.33 2.75 13.77
N PHE A 155 -18.54 2.21 14.97
CA PHE A 155 -19.11 0.88 15.19
C PHE A 155 -20.57 0.78 14.74
N ILE A 156 -21.38 1.80 15.03
CA ILE A 156 -22.81 1.83 14.70
C ILE A 156 -23.01 1.97 13.20
N LEU A 157 -22.19 2.81 12.54
CA LEU A 157 -22.31 3.10 11.12
C LEU A 157 -21.57 2.09 10.22
N GLN A 158 -20.73 1.24 10.80
CA GLN A 158 -19.99 0.21 10.05
C GLN A 158 -20.89 -0.62 9.12
N PRO A 159 -22.11 -1.06 9.50
CA PRO A 159 -23.00 -1.80 8.60
C PRO A 159 -23.39 -1.05 7.33
N ILE A 160 -23.47 0.27 7.41
CA ILE A 160 -23.85 1.13 6.30
C ILE A 160 -22.66 1.36 5.38
N PHE A 161 -21.48 1.60 5.95
CA PHE A 161 -20.27 1.87 5.18
C PHE A 161 -19.62 0.61 4.61
N GLU A 162 -19.85 -0.56 5.24
CA GLU A 162 -19.28 -1.85 4.85
C GLU A 162 -20.40 -2.90 4.71
N PRO A 163 -21.17 -2.87 3.60
CA PRO A 163 -22.25 -3.82 3.38
C PRO A 163 -21.75 -5.27 3.32
N ASP A 164 -20.56 -5.51 2.75
CA ASP A 164 -19.95 -6.82 2.55
C ASP A 164 -19.27 -7.41 3.78
N ARG A 165 -19.27 -6.68 4.90
CA ARG A 165 -18.55 -7.07 6.13
C ARG A 165 -18.93 -8.43 6.70
N LYS A 166 -20.00 -9.06 6.25
CA LYS A 166 -20.52 -10.32 6.86
C LYS A 166 -19.44 -11.41 6.90
N MET A 167 -18.64 -11.54 5.84
CA MET A 167 -17.59 -12.57 5.72
C MET A 167 -16.43 -12.31 6.68
N HIS A 168 -16.12 -11.04 6.98
CA HIS A 168 -14.98 -10.63 7.82
C HIS A 168 -15.39 -9.86 9.07
N LYS A 169 -16.64 -10.05 9.57
CA LYS A 169 -17.22 -9.26 10.68
C LYS A 169 -16.36 -9.21 11.94
N THR A 170 -15.74 -10.33 12.27
CA THR A 170 -14.86 -10.43 13.46
C THR A 170 -13.61 -9.57 13.27
N THR A 171 -12.96 -9.67 12.11
CA THR A 171 -11.77 -8.88 11.74
C THR A 171 -12.08 -7.39 11.75
N PHE A 172 -13.17 -6.96 11.10
CA PHE A 172 -13.60 -5.55 11.10
C PHE A 172 -13.80 -4.99 12.51
N LYS A 173 -14.52 -5.74 13.37
CA LYS A 173 -14.72 -5.33 14.76
C LYS A 173 -13.41 -5.27 15.54
N ALA A 174 -12.55 -6.24 15.36
CA ALA A 174 -11.27 -6.31 16.06
C ALA A 174 -10.34 -5.15 15.64
N MET A 175 -10.25 -4.83 14.33
CA MET A 175 -9.49 -3.70 13.83
C MET A 175 -9.96 -2.38 14.45
N LEU A 176 -11.26 -2.11 14.39
CA LEU A 176 -11.82 -0.86 14.94
C LEU A 176 -11.68 -0.81 16.47
N LYS A 177 -11.83 -1.94 17.18
CA LYS A 177 -11.63 -2.03 18.63
C LYS A 177 -10.19 -1.66 19.01
N ALA A 178 -9.21 -2.07 18.25
CA ALA A 178 -7.80 -1.80 18.50
C ALA A 178 -7.42 -0.31 18.33
N LYS A 179 -8.21 0.50 17.61
CA LYS A 179 -7.87 1.90 17.33
C LYS A 179 -7.96 2.81 18.56
N ASP A 180 -6.90 3.63 18.74
CA ASP A 180 -6.89 4.71 19.74
C ASP A 180 -7.93 5.80 19.37
N LYS A 181 -8.71 6.24 20.36
CA LYS A 181 -9.73 7.29 20.17
C LYS A 181 -9.12 8.64 19.75
N ARG A 182 -7.89 8.93 20.18
CA ARG A 182 -7.15 10.15 19.79
C ARG A 182 -6.73 10.07 18.33
N PHE A 183 -6.24 8.89 17.91
CA PHE A 183 -5.89 8.63 16.53
C PHE A 183 -7.08 8.89 15.60
N LEU A 184 -8.23 8.28 15.87
CA LEU A 184 -9.44 8.48 15.06
C LEU A 184 -9.85 9.96 14.98
N LYS A 185 -9.87 10.69 16.10
CA LYS A 185 -10.26 12.10 16.10
C LYS A 185 -9.26 12.98 15.34
N ARG A 186 -7.95 12.72 15.49
CA ARG A 186 -6.89 13.50 14.83
C ARG A 186 -6.85 13.24 13.34
N THR A 187 -7.01 12.00 12.90
CA THR A 187 -7.04 11.64 11.48
C THR A 187 -8.32 12.12 10.78
N VAL A 188 -9.49 12.11 11.46
CA VAL A 188 -10.71 12.77 10.94
C VAL A 188 -10.44 14.24 10.66
N ARG A 189 -9.82 14.96 11.63
CA ARG A 189 -9.43 16.36 11.45
C ARG A 189 -8.49 16.52 10.25
N MET A 190 -7.47 15.67 10.16
CA MET A 190 -6.46 15.70 9.12
C MET A 190 -7.09 15.54 7.73
N ILE A 191 -7.99 14.58 7.53
CA ILE A 191 -8.73 14.38 6.27
C ILE A 191 -9.59 15.61 5.94
N ILE A 192 -10.33 16.15 6.90
CA ILE A 192 -11.20 17.33 6.70
C ILE A 192 -10.38 18.55 6.27
N HIS A 193 -9.20 18.72 6.83
CA HIS A 193 -8.29 19.83 6.54
C HIS A 193 -7.22 19.51 5.48
N TRP A 194 -7.34 18.36 4.82
CA TRP A 194 -6.43 18.02 3.74
C TRP A 194 -6.52 19.08 2.63
N ASP A 195 -5.38 19.63 2.23
CA ASP A 195 -5.29 20.79 1.35
C ASP A 195 -4.62 20.51 -0.01
N LYS A 196 -4.25 19.26 -0.29
CA LYS A 196 -3.77 18.84 -1.61
C LYS A 196 -4.87 19.02 -2.66
N GLU A 197 -4.78 20.10 -3.44
CA GLU A 197 -5.78 20.44 -4.47
C GLU A 197 -5.55 19.68 -5.79
N GLU A 198 -4.30 19.42 -6.15
CA GLU A 198 -3.95 18.69 -7.37
C GLU A 198 -3.90 17.20 -7.11
N CYS A 199 -4.66 16.44 -7.88
CA CYS A 199 -4.60 14.99 -7.83
C CYS A 199 -3.29 14.51 -8.44
N ALA A 200 -2.70 13.50 -7.82
CA ALA A 200 -1.49 12.87 -8.33
C ALA A 200 -1.78 12.20 -9.68
N THR A 201 -0.95 12.49 -10.68
CA THR A 201 -1.15 12.03 -12.06
C THR A 201 -0.57 10.64 -12.33
N LYS A 202 0.17 10.08 -11.37
CA LYS A 202 0.87 8.79 -11.49
C LYS A 202 0.51 7.83 -10.37
N VAL A 203 -0.77 7.76 -10.02
CA VAL A 203 -1.29 6.75 -9.09
C VAL A 203 -2.17 5.79 -9.87
N TYR A 204 -2.08 4.50 -9.57
CA TYR A 204 -3.07 3.52 -9.98
C TYR A 204 -4.18 3.47 -8.94
N HIS A 205 -5.39 3.81 -9.33
CA HIS A 205 -6.52 3.91 -8.42
C HIS A 205 -7.54 2.79 -8.66
N ILE A 206 -7.64 1.87 -7.70
CA ILE A 206 -8.64 0.80 -7.67
C ILE A 206 -9.75 1.22 -6.72
N HIS A 207 -11.00 1.27 -7.20
CA HIS A 207 -12.12 1.72 -6.39
C HIS A 207 -13.36 0.85 -6.59
N GLY A 208 -14.17 0.71 -5.54
CA GLY A 208 -15.45 -0.02 -5.63
C GLY A 208 -16.61 0.91 -5.91
N ASP A 209 -17.55 0.51 -6.75
CA ASP A 209 -18.73 1.32 -7.05
C ASP A 209 -19.75 1.38 -5.91
N ASN A 210 -19.67 0.42 -4.96
CA ASN A 210 -20.48 0.35 -3.75
C ASN A 210 -19.76 0.89 -2.50
N ASP A 211 -18.73 1.72 -2.69
CA ASP A 211 -18.06 2.40 -1.58
C ASP A 211 -18.90 3.55 -1.02
N HIS A 212 -19.50 3.35 0.15
CA HIS A 212 -20.31 4.37 0.83
C HIS A 212 -19.45 5.34 1.65
N THR A 213 -18.20 5.02 1.92
CA THR A 213 -17.26 5.90 2.62
C THR A 213 -16.71 6.98 1.70
N LEU A 214 -16.26 6.61 0.52
CA LEU A 214 -15.80 7.50 -0.54
C LEU A 214 -16.54 7.16 -1.83
N PRO A 215 -17.76 7.69 -2.06
CA PRO A 215 -18.57 7.30 -3.21
C PRO A 215 -17.88 7.56 -4.55
N ILE A 216 -17.90 6.56 -5.43
CA ILE A 216 -17.23 6.54 -6.75
C ILE A 216 -17.51 7.77 -7.60
N LYS A 217 -18.68 8.41 -7.47
CA LYS A 217 -19.04 9.62 -8.22
C LYS A 217 -18.12 10.83 -8.02
N HIS A 218 -17.25 10.78 -7.02
CA HIS A 218 -16.26 11.83 -6.73
C HIS A 218 -14.83 11.40 -7.07
N ILE A 219 -14.64 10.14 -7.46
CA ILE A 219 -13.35 9.49 -7.64
C ILE A 219 -13.06 9.30 -9.13
N SER A 220 -11.81 9.56 -9.52
CA SER A 220 -11.28 9.19 -10.82
C SER A 220 -10.45 7.90 -10.66
N ALA A 221 -11.09 6.75 -10.85
CA ALA A 221 -10.45 5.44 -10.71
C ALA A 221 -10.00 4.90 -12.06
N ASP A 222 -8.85 4.21 -12.10
CA ASP A 222 -8.39 3.47 -13.27
C ASP A 222 -9.16 2.15 -13.42
N ILE A 223 -9.44 1.51 -12.28
CA ILE A 223 -10.20 0.25 -12.22
C ILE A 223 -11.35 0.41 -11.23
N VAL A 224 -12.54 0.06 -11.69
CA VAL A 224 -13.75 0.01 -10.86
C VAL A 224 -14.13 -1.44 -10.61
N ILE A 225 -14.24 -1.83 -9.33
CA ILE A 225 -14.67 -3.17 -8.91
C ILE A 225 -16.18 -3.15 -8.70
N ASP A 226 -16.88 -3.97 -9.46
CA ASP A 226 -18.34 -4.10 -9.38
C ASP A 226 -18.76 -4.60 -7.99
N HIS A 227 -19.74 -3.90 -7.40
CA HIS A 227 -20.19 -4.14 -6.02
C HIS A 227 -19.09 -4.08 -4.96
N GLY A 228 -17.91 -3.51 -5.27
CA GLY A 228 -16.80 -3.35 -4.33
C GLY A 228 -17.13 -2.34 -3.23
N SER A 229 -16.97 -2.73 -1.95
CA SER A 229 -17.13 -1.86 -0.78
C SER A 229 -15.80 -1.21 -0.38
N HIS A 230 -15.81 -0.38 0.68
CA HIS A 230 -14.61 0.35 1.11
C HIS A 230 -13.44 -0.55 1.56
N MET A 231 -13.71 -1.76 2.05
CA MET A 231 -12.69 -2.72 2.53
C MET A 231 -12.47 -3.88 1.55
N MET A 232 -12.52 -3.61 0.25
CA MET A 232 -12.43 -4.65 -0.79
C MET A 232 -11.10 -5.39 -0.82
N THR A 233 -10.03 -4.89 -0.20
CA THR A 233 -8.80 -5.64 0.04
C THR A 233 -9.01 -6.93 0.85
N LEU A 234 -10.08 -6.99 1.66
CA LEU A 234 -10.51 -8.20 2.36
C LEU A 234 -11.65 -8.92 1.63
N THR A 235 -12.63 -8.16 1.12
CA THR A 235 -13.90 -8.74 0.64
C THR A 235 -13.86 -9.11 -0.84
N ARG A 236 -12.92 -8.54 -1.62
CA ARG A 236 -12.74 -8.74 -3.06
C ARG A 236 -11.28 -9.01 -3.43
N ALA A 237 -10.51 -9.60 -2.51
CA ALA A 237 -9.08 -9.82 -2.70
C ALA A 237 -8.77 -10.65 -3.96
N GLU A 238 -9.57 -11.67 -4.27
CA GLU A 238 -9.38 -12.52 -5.45
C GLU A 238 -9.46 -11.72 -6.76
N GLU A 239 -10.30 -10.69 -6.80
CA GLU A 239 -10.45 -9.83 -7.97
C GLU A 239 -9.32 -8.80 -8.08
N ILE A 240 -8.87 -8.23 -6.95
CA ILE A 240 -7.91 -7.12 -6.96
C ILE A 240 -6.45 -7.56 -6.92
N ASN A 241 -6.13 -8.74 -6.38
CA ASN A 241 -4.75 -9.22 -6.29
C ASN A 241 -4.04 -9.27 -7.66
N PRO A 242 -4.62 -9.87 -8.72
CA PRO A 242 -3.97 -9.89 -10.03
C PRO A 242 -3.81 -8.49 -10.64
N ILE A 243 -4.75 -7.58 -10.37
CA ILE A 243 -4.67 -6.18 -10.85
C ILE A 243 -3.52 -5.45 -10.17
N ILE A 244 -3.40 -5.58 -8.85
CA ILE A 244 -2.31 -4.99 -8.06
C ILE A 244 -0.96 -5.51 -8.56
N GLU A 245 -0.85 -6.83 -8.74
CA GLU A 245 0.39 -7.46 -9.19
C GLU A 245 0.79 -6.99 -10.60
N GLN A 246 -0.19 -6.80 -11.49
CA GLN A 246 0.06 -6.24 -12.82
C GLN A 246 0.61 -4.82 -12.72
N PHE A 247 -0.02 -3.93 -11.92
CA PHE A 247 0.45 -2.56 -11.74
C PHE A 247 1.85 -2.48 -11.12
N LEU A 248 2.21 -3.43 -10.27
CA LEU A 248 3.56 -3.51 -9.72
C LEU A 248 4.60 -4.01 -10.74
N LYS A 249 4.20 -4.85 -11.70
CA LYS A 249 5.07 -5.34 -12.78
C LYS A 249 5.28 -4.31 -13.88
N ASP A 250 4.32 -3.41 -14.08
CA ASP A 250 4.37 -2.35 -15.10
C ASP A 250 5.18 -1.12 -14.63
N ALA A 251 5.68 -1.12 -13.38
CA ALA A 251 6.45 -0.05 -12.76
C ALA A 251 7.96 -0.27 -12.93
#